data_a47fcdbf238294375fb5aef2c30aefa0
#
_entry.id   a47fcdbf238294375fb5aef2c30aefa0
#
_cell.length_a   1.000
_cell.length_b   1.000
_cell.length_c   1.000
_cell.angle_alpha   90.00
_cell.angle_beta   90.00
_cell.angle_gamma   90.00
#
_symmetry.space_group_name_H-M   'P 1'
#
loop_
_entity.id
_entity.type
_entity.pdbx_description
1 polymer ?
#
loop_
_entity_poly.entity_id
_entity_poly.type
_entity_poly.pdbx_seq_one_letter_code
_entity_poly.pdbx_strand_id
1 'polypeptide(L)'
;MELSLLRRRKIPLLFLLGVGIPSLALSYLAFRGIRNELALLEQRRLSEHRALSEFINDTIDQHIATVEETFFTAVAGQDAPLAPDLVRSLERLQEQYPLVDEVFYLEGLETIRLPVADLLFYGDGQLPSVASAWPASAAEHMRLGQQREFQENRYRAALTSYQRAFAAVSDPVLKGEALVAIARVQRKARSFEAALTSCETLFGDYGQVRTTAGVPLGPIARLEHGLLLLVTGDSAEALDGYIELYQRLVAGEWMLERAQFDFFGGRARDTIAELMSRAPAAESPGSYRDVIASLSAEEAARRERTERLLLFQATIGEDLRARVGREAQGPGTRGNRYTLESGGQTYLVSLLGGGTAEGGSWGLLLDAAYLSDQVLRRALEDQVDPSTTDWIVRGRDGRTVLARDGPLQGSLTVNATFAGNFPPWLIEFYQRPQNPYRRLFASSQSIYVYMFLLIASILVFGLILTIRAVTHELELAKLKSDFVSTVSHEFKSPLTSI
;
A
#
# COMPACT_ATOMS: atom_id res chain seq x y z
N MET A 1 73.87 -53.47 19.93
CA MET A 1 72.56 -53.16 20.50
C MET A 1 71.89 -51.98 19.79
N GLU A 2 72.55 -51.10 19.04
CA GLU A 2 72.03 -49.95 18.36
C GLU A 2 71.33 -50.24 17.00
N LEU A 3 71.70 -51.21 16.26
CA LEU A 3 71.11 -51.55 14.94
C LEU A 3 69.68 -52.11 15.03
N SER A 4 69.29 -52.70 16.16
CA SER A 4 67.93 -53.23 16.36
C SER A 4 66.90 -52.11 16.68
N LEU A 5 67.37 -51.05 17.31
CA LEU A 5 66.53 -49.89 17.65
C LEU A 5 66.20 -49.03 16.41
N LEU A 6 67.12 -48.92 15.48
CA LEU A 6 66.92 -48.23 14.20
C LEU A 6 65.93 -48.95 13.25
N ARG A 7 65.93 -50.30 13.31
CA ARG A 7 64.97 -51.11 12.51
C ARG A 7 63.56 -51.04 13.08
N ARG A 8 63.42 -50.92 14.40
CA ARG A 8 62.11 -50.76 15.08
C ARG A 8 61.36 -49.43 14.76
N ARG A 9 62.11 -48.37 14.47
CA ARG A 9 61.52 -47.05 14.10
C ARG A 9 61.18 -46.95 12.60
N LYS A 10 61.70 -47.85 11.76
CA LYS A 10 61.48 -47.78 10.29
C LYS A 10 60.07 -48.19 9.86
N ILE A 11 59.45 -49.17 10.54
CA ILE A 11 58.08 -49.62 10.15
C ILE A 11 57.03 -48.56 10.39
N PRO A 12 56.92 -47.93 11.57
CA PRO A 12 55.92 -46.83 11.75
C PRO A 12 56.25 -45.60 10.89
N LEU A 13 57.51 -45.33 10.58
CA LEU A 13 57.90 -44.21 9.73
C LEU A 13 57.58 -44.46 8.26
N LEU A 14 57.76 -45.71 7.77
CA LEU A 14 57.29 -46.11 6.42
C LEU A 14 55.80 -46.10 6.28
N PHE A 15 55.03 -46.47 7.32
CA PHE A 15 53.58 -46.35 7.34
C PHE A 15 53.16 -44.89 7.34
N LEU A 16 53.80 -44.06 8.15
CA LEU A 16 53.53 -42.62 8.17
C LEU A 16 53.80 -41.96 6.81
N LEU A 17 54.88 -42.29 6.15
CA LEU A 17 55.26 -41.78 4.84
C LEU A 17 54.43 -42.36 3.72
N GLY A 18 54.10 -43.64 3.71
CA GLY A 18 53.41 -44.33 2.62
C GLY A 18 51.92 -44.24 2.68
N VAL A 19 51.34 -44.11 3.87
CA VAL A 19 49.88 -44.04 4.05
C VAL A 19 49.45 -42.75 4.71
N GLY A 20 50.15 -42.28 5.72
CA GLY A 20 49.76 -41.10 6.50
C GLY A 20 49.80 -39.79 5.68
N ILE A 21 50.91 -39.52 4.99
CA ILE A 21 51.07 -38.30 4.20
C ILE A 21 50.10 -38.26 3.01
N PRO A 22 49.94 -39.31 2.17
CA PRO A 22 48.94 -39.31 1.10
C PRO A 22 47.51 -39.17 1.61
N SER A 23 47.19 -39.83 2.73
CA SER A 23 45.83 -39.71 3.33
C SER A 23 45.56 -38.32 3.89
N LEU A 24 46.54 -37.65 4.51
CA LEU A 24 46.42 -36.27 4.94
C LEU A 24 46.26 -35.31 3.74
N ALA A 25 47.03 -35.53 2.66
CA ALA A 25 46.90 -34.75 1.44
C ALA A 25 45.52 -34.92 0.79
N LEU A 26 45.00 -36.15 0.71
CA LEU A 26 43.67 -36.44 0.20
C LEU A 26 42.57 -35.83 1.10
N SER A 27 42.71 -35.92 2.42
CA SER A 27 41.80 -35.30 3.37
C SER A 27 41.76 -33.77 3.23
N TYR A 28 42.94 -33.15 3.06
CA TYR A 28 43.05 -31.72 2.80
C TYR A 28 42.39 -31.32 1.48
N LEU A 29 42.61 -32.10 0.40
CA LEU A 29 41.95 -31.84 -0.91
C LEU A 29 40.45 -32.02 -0.84
N ALA A 30 39.94 -33.03 -0.13
CA ALA A 30 38.53 -33.26 0.10
C ALA A 30 37.90 -32.08 0.89
N PHE A 31 38.55 -31.65 1.97
CA PHE A 31 38.10 -30.48 2.75
C PHE A 31 38.12 -29.19 1.94
N ARG A 32 39.15 -28.97 1.13
CA ARG A 32 39.22 -27.83 0.21
C ARG A 32 38.11 -27.90 -0.85
N GLY A 33 37.80 -29.09 -1.39
CA GLY A 33 36.68 -29.33 -2.32
C GLY A 33 35.34 -28.94 -1.71
N ILE A 34 35.06 -29.39 -0.48
CA ILE A 34 33.84 -29.04 0.26
C ILE A 34 33.74 -27.53 0.46
N ARG A 35 34.82 -26.86 0.87
CA ARG A 35 34.79 -25.38 1.04
C ARG A 35 34.55 -24.63 -0.26
N ASN A 36 35.18 -25.04 -1.36
CA ASN A 36 34.99 -24.44 -2.65
C ASN A 36 33.54 -24.62 -3.13
N GLU A 37 32.95 -25.76 -2.89
CA GLU A 37 31.59 -26.06 -3.29
C GLU A 37 30.56 -25.28 -2.46
N LEU A 38 30.77 -25.11 -1.16
CA LEU A 38 29.94 -24.22 -0.33
C LEU A 38 30.02 -22.79 -0.81
N ALA A 39 31.20 -22.30 -1.19
CA ALA A 39 31.35 -20.95 -1.76
C ALA A 39 30.64 -20.79 -3.11
N LEU A 40 30.68 -21.81 -3.98
CA LEU A 40 29.96 -21.82 -5.25
C LEU A 40 28.46 -21.86 -5.05
N LEU A 41 27.95 -22.61 -4.06
CA LEU A 41 26.53 -22.63 -3.71
C LEU A 41 26.05 -21.27 -3.19
N GLU A 42 26.85 -20.61 -2.36
CA GLU A 42 26.56 -19.27 -1.87
C GLU A 42 26.54 -18.25 -3.02
N GLN A 43 27.51 -18.31 -3.91
CA GLN A 43 27.56 -17.44 -5.10
C GLN A 43 26.37 -17.67 -6.05
N ARG A 44 25.96 -18.93 -6.29
CA ARG A 44 24.78 -19.26 -7.10
C ARG A 44 23.51 -18.68 -6.48
N ARG A 45 23.33 -18.82 -5.16
CA ARG A 45 22.16 -18.25 -4.45
C ARG A 45 22.10 -16.73 -4.55
N LEU A 46 23.26 -16.07 -4.38
CA LEU A 46 23.33 -14.62 -4.57
C LEU A 46 22.93 -14.21 -6.00
N SER A 47 23.36 -14.98 -7.00
CA SER A 47 22.96 -14.73 -8.39
C SER A 47 21.48 -15.02 -8.65
N GLU A 48 20.92 -16.08 -8.05
CA GLU A 48 19.49 -16.39 -8.14
C GLU A 48 18.63 -15.30 -7.50
N HIS A 49 18.99 -14.81 -6.30
CA HIS A 49 18.24 -13.73 -5.65
C HIS A 49 18.38 -12.40 -6.39
N ARG A 50 19.51 -12.12 -7.04
CA ARG A 50 19.65 -10.94 -7.92
C ARG A 50 18.80 -11.04 -9.16
N ALA A 51 18.83 -12.18 -9.84
CA ALA A 51 17.97 -12.42 -11.01
C ALA A 51 16.48 -12.34 -10.66
N LEU A 52 16.11 -12.85 -9.47
CA LEU A 52 14.76 -12.72 -8.94
C LEU A 52 14.38 -11.25 -8.69
N SER A 53 15.29 -10.48 -8.11
CA SER A 53 15.06 -9.03 -7.89
C SER A 53 14.90 -8.27 -9.19
N GLU A 54 15.71 -8.58 -10.20
CA GLU A 54 15.62 -7.99 -11.55
C GLU A 54 14.27 -8.36 -12.19
N PHE A 55 13.86 -9.61 -12.13
CA PHE A 55 12.57 -10.06 -12.66
C PHE A 55 11.39 -9.35 -12.00
N ILE A 56 11.42 -9.19 -10.66
CA ILE A 56 10.36 -8.48 -9.92
C ILE A 56 10.34 -7.01 -10.32
N ASN A 57 11.51 -6.38 -10.43
CA ASN A 57 11.63 -4.99 -10.89
C ASN A 57 11.05 -4.80 -12.29
N ASP A 58 11.41 -5.67 -13.22
CA ASP A 58 10.90 -5.63 -14.59
C ASP A 58 9.37 -5.85 -14.62
N THR A 59 8.86 -6.77 -13.82
CA THR A 59 7.41 -7.02 -13.71
C THR A 59 6.65 -5.79 -13.24
N ILE A 60 7.12 -5.13 -12.18
CA ILE A 60 6.51 -3.91 -11.65
C ILE A 60 6.62 -2.77 -12.67
N ASP A 61 7.79 -2.58 -13.27
CA ASP A 61 8.02 -1.53 -14.26
C ASP A 61 7.13 -1.70 -15.50
N GLN A 62 7.04 -2.93 -16.02
CA GLN A 62 6.19 -3.26 -17.14
C GLN A 62 4.71 -3.05 -16.85
N HIS A 63 4.26 -3.40 -15.62
CA HIS A 63 2.88 -3.20 -15.21
C HIS A 63 2.53 -1.71 -15.17
N ILE A 64 3.37 -0.88 -14.57
CA ILE A 64 3.20 0.56 -14.53
C ILE A 64 3.27 1.15 -15.95
N ALA A 65 4.25 0.76 -16.75
CA ALA A 65 4.42 1.27 -18.13
C ALA A 65 3.21 0.97 -19.03
N THR A 66 2.59 -0.20 -18.87
CA THR A 66 1.37 -0.56 -19.62
C THR A 66 0.22 0.37 -19.29
N VAL A 67 0.04 0.69 -18.00
CA VAL A 67 -0.99 1.62 -17.54
C VAL A 67 -0.69 3.03 -18.08
N GLU A 68 0.55 3.50 -17.91
CA GLU A 68 0.99 4.81 -18.42
C GLU A 68 0.72 4.98 -19.93
N GLU A 69 1.06 3.99 -20.74
CA GLU A 69 0.86 4.01 -22.20
C GLU A 69 -0.63 4.05 -22.55
N THR A 70 -1.45 3.30 -21.82
CA THR A 70 -2.91 3.29 -22.06
C THR A 70 -3.53 4.65 -21.78
N PHE A 71 -3.22 5.25 -20.64
CA PHE A 71 -3.72 6.58 -20.29
C PHE A 71 -3.12 7.67 -21.17
N PHE A 72 -1.83 7.59 -21.50
CA PHE A 72 -1.20 8.52 -22.44
C PHE A 72 -1.92 8.53 -23.79
N THR A 73 -2.25 7.36 -24.32
CA THR A 73 -2.97 7.23 -25.59
C THR A 73 -4.37 7.87 -25.52
N ALA A 74 -5.04 7.77 -24.37
CA ALA A 74 -6.36 8.36 -24.18
C ALA A 74 -6.34 9.89 -24.12
N VAL A 75 -5.26 10.48 -23.58
CA VAL A 75 -5.14 11.95 -23.42
C VAL A 75 -4.36 12.62 -24.55
N ALA A 76 -3.68 11.86 -25.39
CA ALA A 76 -2.87 12.39 -26.49
C ALA A 76 -3.75 13.11 -27.51
N GLY A 77 -3.35 14.35 -27.88
CA GLY A 77 -4.05 15.15 -28.89
C GLY A 77 -5.37 15.78 -28.42
N GLN A 78 -5.64 15.79 -27.12
CA GLN A 78 -6.82 16.45 -26.57
C GLN A 78 -6.49 17.91 -26.19
N ASP A 79 -7.10 18.86 -26.90
CA ASP A 79 -6.89 20.30 -26.68
C ASP A 79 -7.67 20.85 -25.47
N ALA A 80 -8.71 20.14 -25.01
CA ALA A 80 -9.56 20.55 -23.89
C ALA A 80 -9.51 19.52 -22.75
N PRO A 81 -8.66 19.72 -21.73
CA PRO A 81 -8.42 18.72 -20.68
C PRO A 81 -9.62 18.35 -19.82
N LEU A 82 -10.67 19.18 -19.84
CA LEU A 82 -11.90 18.95 -19.06
C LEU A 82 -13.13 18.69 -19.95
N ALA A 83 -12.92 18.24 -21.20
CA ALA A 83 -14.02 17.86 -22.08
C ALA A 83 -14.82 16.68 -21.49
N PRO A 84 -16.17 16.74 -21.43
CA PRO A 84 -16.98 15.70 -20.80
C PRO A 84 -16.79 14.30 -21.38
N ASP A 85 -16.47 14.20 -22.68
CA ASP A 85 -16.21 12.92 -23.33
C ASP A 85 -14.87 12.31 -22.89
N LEU A 86 -13.85 13.15 -22.72
CA LEU A 86 -12.55 12.73 -22.20
C LEU A 86 -12.68 12.27 -20.74
N VAL A 87 -13.35 13.05 -19.89
CA VAL A 87 -13.58 12.68 -18.49
C VAL A 87 -14.26 11.32 -18.39
N ARG A 88 -15.34 11.08 -19.12
CA ARG A 88 -16.00 9.74 -19.15
C ARG A 88 -15.12 8.62 -19.68
N SER A 89 -14.19 8.93 -20.55
CA SER A 89 -13.19 7.96 -21.04
C SER A 89 -12.19 7.60 -19.94
N LEU A 90 -11.71 8.61 -19.20
CA LEU A 90 -10.78 8.44 -18.09
C LEU A 90 -11.43 7.70 -16.91
N GLU A 91 -12.69 7.99 -16.59
CA GLU A 91 -13.48 7.26 -15.59
C GLU A 91 -13.50 5.75 -15.89
N ARG A 92 -13.85 5.38 -17.13
CA ARG A 92 -13.86 3.97 -17.55
C ARG A 92 -12.49 3.31 -17.49
N LEU A 93 -11.43 4.04 -17.84
CA LEU A 93 -10.06 3.52 -17.74
C LEU A 93 -9.65 3.36 -16.28
N GLN A 94 -10.01 4.29 -15.40
CA GLN A 94 -9.72 4.19 -13.97
C GLN A 94 -10.43 2.97 -13.35
N GLU A 95 -11.68 2.70 -13.71
CA GLU A 95 -12.39 1.48 -13.30
C GLU A 95 -11.70 0.20 -13.82
N GLN A 96 -11.15 0.23 -15.02
CA GLN A 96 -10.46 -0.92 -15.64
C GLN A 96 -9.08 -1.17 -15.04
N TYR A 97 -8.40 -0.11 -14.60
CA TYR A 97 -7.02 -0.16 -14.08
C TYR A 97 -6.95 0.27 -12.62
N PRO A 98 -7.22 -0.64 -11.66
CA PRO A 98 -7.23 -0.31 -10.23
C PRO A 98 -5.89 0.20 -9.65
N LEU A 99 -4.80 0.08 -10.42
CA LEU A 99 -3.51 0.69 -10.07
C LEU A 99 -3.59 2.23 -10.08
N VAL A 100 -4.52 2.83 -10.84
CA VAL A 100 -4.68 4.28 -10.90
C VAL A 100 -5.68 4.71 -9.83
N ASP A 101 -5.18 5.31 -8.76
CA ASP A 101 -6.02 5.89 -7.70
C ASP A 101 -6.73 7.14 -8.20
N GLU A 102 -6.01 8.03 -8.94
CA GLU A 102 -6.58 9.24 -9.49
C GLU A 102 -5.86 9.72 -10.75
N VAL A 103 -6.61 10.34 -11.64
CA VAL A 103 -6.09 11.04 -12.81
C VAL A 103 -6.12 12.53 -12.54
N PHE A 104 -5.02 13.23 -12.78
CA PHE A 104 -4.96 14.67 -12.58
C PHE A 104 -4.39 15.41 -13.79
N TYR A 105 -4.72 16.67 -13.88
CA TYR A 105 -4.20 17.60 -14.87
C TYR A 105 -3.46 18.73 -14.16
N LEU A 106 -2.20 18.91 -14.50
CA LEU A 106 -1.34 19.98 -13.98
C LEU A 106 -1.39 21.15 -14.94
N GLU A 107 -2.14 22.21 -14.61
CA GLU A 107 -2.32 23.40 -15.44
C GLU A 107 -1.20 24.39 -15.18
N GLY A 108 -0.35 24.64 -16.19
CA GLY A 108 0.74 25.61 -16.12
C GLY A 108 1.72 25.45 -14.97
N LEU A 109 1.88 24.25 -14.45
CA LEU A 109 2.63 23.94 -13.22
C LEU A 109 2.10 24.63 -11.93
N GLU A 110 0.94 25.28 -11.96
CA GLU A 110 0.42 26.03 -10.82
C GLU A 110 -0.76 25.37 -10.13
N THR A 111 -1.62 24.73 -10.87
CA THR A 111 -2.86 24.17 -10.34
C THR A 111 -3.01 22.72 -10.73
N ILE A 112 -3.26 21.86 -9.72
CA ILE A 112 -3.65 20.46 -9.94
C ILE A 112 -5.17 20.40 -10.01
N ARG A 113 -5.71 19.91 -11.12
CA ARG A 113 -7.13 19.62 -11.30
C ARG A 113 -7.34 18.10 -11.25
N LEU A 114 -8.40 17.69 -10.61
CA LEU A 114 -8.82 16.29 -10.47
C LEU A 114 -10.12 16.10 -11.27
N PRO A 115 -10.04 15.81 -12.57
CA PRO A 115 -11.23 15.83 -13.45
C PRO A 115 -12.19 14.67 -13.18
N VAL A 116 -11.71 13.57 -12.62
CA VAL A 116 -12.48 12.33 -12.37
C VAL A 116 -12.79 12.13 -10.89
N ALA A 117 -12.15 12.90 -10.00
CA ALA A 117 -12.29 12.69 -8.56
C ALA A 117 -13.70 12.95 -8.07
N ASP A 118 -14.33 11.92 -7.52
CA ASP A 118 -15.61 11.99 -6.82
C ASP A 118 -15.38 12.37 -5.36
N LEU A 119 -15.16 13.68 -5.13
CA LEU A 119 -14.88 14.23 -3.81
C LEU A 119 -16.15 14.34 -2.97
N LEU A 120 -16.06 13.98 -1.70
CA LEU A 120 -17.15 14.14 -0.74
C LEU A 120 -17.41 15.62 -0.42
N PHE A 121 -16.35 16.43 -0.43
CA PHE A 121 -16.40 17.89 -0.31
C PHE A 121 -15.17 18.51 -0.99
N TYR A 122 -15.24 19.81 -1.23
CA TYR A 122 -14.20 20.58 -1.91
C TYR A 122 -13.49 21.51 -0.94
N GLY A 123 -12.27 21.91 -1.28
CA GLY A 123 -11.51 22.93 -0.55
C GLY A 123 -12.09 24.32 -0.72
N ASP A 124 -11.76 25.21 0.20
CA ASP A 124 -12.23 26.60 0.18
C ASP A 124 -11.83 27.31 -1.14
N GLY A 125 -12.82 27.94 -1.79
CA GLY A 125 -12.58 28.67 -3.03
C GLY A 125 -12.42 27.81 -4.29
N GLN A 126 -12.51 26.48 -4.21
CA GLN A 126 -12.45 25.59 -5.39
C GLN A 126 -13.76 25.52 -6.17
N LEU A 127 -14.85 25.89 -5.53
CA LEU A 127 -16.16 25.85 -6.16
C LEU A 127 -16.41 27.11 -7.00
N PRO A 128 -17.14 27.00 -8.13
CA PRO A 128 -17.41 28.13 -8.98
C PRO A 128 -18.25 29.18 -8.23
N SER A 129 -17.85 30.44 -8.33
CA SER A 129 -18.63 31.56 -7.79
C SER A 129 -19.89 31.76 -8.60
N VAL A 130 -21.00 32.05 -7.92
CA VAL A 130 -22.29 32.35 -8.56
C VAL A 130 -22.39 33.85 -8.81
N ALA A 131 -22.35 34.25 -10.07
CA ALA A 131 -22.40 35.67 -10.47
C ALA A 131 -23.81 36.13 -10.76
N SER A 132 -24.76 35.96 -9.82
CA SER A 132 -26.13 36.44 -9.94
C SER A 132 -26.37 37.66 -9.03
N ALA A 133 -26.98 38.71 -9.56
CA ALA A 133 -27.29 39.92 -8.82
C ALA A 133 -28.78 40.23 -8.86
N TRP A 134 -29.35 40.58 -7.72
CA TRP A 134 -30.75 40.95 -7.63
C TRP A 134 -31.05 42.26 -8.41
N PRO A 135 -32.02 42.26 -9.36
CA PRO A 135 -32.52 43.49 -9.94
C PRO A 135 -33.07 44.42 -8.84
N ALA A 136 -32.91 45.73 -8.98
CA ALA A 136 -33.23 46.70 -7.92
C ALA A 136 -34.64 46.55 -7.36
N SER A 137 -35.62 46.30 -8.22
CA SER A 137 -37.04 46.11 -7.80
C SER A 137 -37.23 44.81 -7.00
N ALA A 138 -36.59 43.74 -7.41
CA ALA A 138 -36.66 42.45 -6.71
C ALA A 138 -35.88 42.49 -5.40
N ALA A 139 -34.70 43.13 -5.40
CA ALA A 139 -33.89 43.35 -4.20
C ALA A 139 -34.66 44.10 -3.10
N GLU A 140 -35.45 45.15 -3.50
CA GLU A 140 -36.27 45.88 -2.54
C GLU A 140 -37.38 44.98 -1.97
N HIS A 141 -38.01 44.13 -2.78
CA HIS A 141 -39.01 43.19 -2.29
C HIS A 141 -38.38 42.13 -1.35
N MET A 142 -37.17 41.64 -1.62
CA MET A 142 -36.45 40.77 -0.72
C MET A 142 -36.13 41.45 0.61
N ARG A 143 -35.62 42.68 0.57
CA ARG A 143 -35.29 43.48 1.77
C ARG A 143 -36.56 43.75 2.63
N LEU A 144 -37.65 44.15 2.02
CA LEU A 144 -38.93 44.34 2.70
C LEU A 144 -39.47 43.03 3.29
N GLY A 145 -39.30 41.91 2.60
CA GLY A 145 -39.65 40.60 3.09
C GLY A 145 -38.84 40.25 4.35
N GLN A 146 -37.55 40.45 4.32
CA GLN A 146 -36.65 40.21 5.47
C GLN A 146 -37.01 41.12 6.66
N GLN A 147 -37.22 42.39 6.45
CA GLN A 147 -37.65 43.32 7.51
C GLN A 147 -38.95 42.85 8.18
N ARG A 148 -39.97 42.51 7.38
CA ARG A 148 -41.26 42.04 7.88
C ARG A 148 -41.17 40.69 8.60
N GLU A 149 -40.30 39.81 8.14
CA GLU A 149 -40.07 38.49 8.73
C GLU A 149 -39.35 38.58 10.07
N PHE A 150 -38.19 39.26 10.12
CA PHE A 150 -37.26 39.18 11.24
C PHE A 150 -37.43 40.33 12.25
N GLN A 151 -37.87 41.51 11.79
CA GLN A 151 -37.99 42.66 12.69
C GLN A 151 -39.45 42.86 13.16
N GLU A 152 -40.41 42.66 12.25
CA GLU A 152 -41.82 42.95 12.54
C GLU A 152 -42.64 41.71 12.90
N ASN A 153 -42.15 40.51 12.66
CA ASN A 153 -42.85 39.22 12.79
C ASN A 153 -44.20 39.17 12.01
N ARG A 154 -44.31 39.95 10.92
CA ARG A 154 -45.50 40.01 10.04
C ARG A 154 -45.39 39.01 8.90
N TYR A 155 -45.55 37.72 9.21
CA TYR A 155 -45.27 36.61 8.27
C TYR A 155 -46.09 36.66 6.98
N ARG A 156 -47.39 37.00 7.07
CA ARG A 156 -48.22 37.12 5.85
C ARG A 156 -47.75 38.26 4.92
N ALA A 157 -47.35 39.39 5.49
CA ALA A 157 -46.85 40.52 4.71
C ALA A 157 -45.45 40.23 4.14
N ALA A 158 -44.61 39.50 4.89
CA ALA A 158 -43.32 38.99 4.42
C ALA A 158 -43.48 38.04 3.24
N LEU A 159 -44.43 37.07 3.34
CA LEU A 159 -44.77 36.14 2.26
C LEU A 159 -45.11 36.86 0.96
N THR A 160 -46.00 37.85 1.03
CA THR A 160 -46.39 38.67 -0.15
C THR A 160 -45.17 39.38 -0.76
N SER A 161 -44.21 39.84 0.05
CA SER A 161 -43.01 40.51 -0.45
C SER A 161 -42.10 39.52 -1.17
N TYR A 162 -41.83 38.35 -0.58
CA TYR A 162 -41.02 37.31 -1.21
C TYR A 162 -41.64 36.74 -2.48
N GLN A 163 -42.98 36.57 -2.53
CA GLN A 163 -43.68 36.17 -3.75
C GLN A 163 -43.54 37.22 -4.88
N ARG A 164 -43.55 38.51 -4.55
CA ARG A 164 -43.25 39.55 -5.53
C ARG A 164 -41.82 39.53 -6.02
N ALA A 165 -40.87 39.28 -5.13
CA ALA A 165 -39.48 39.10 -5.52
C ALA A 165 -39.30 37.89 -6.45
N PHE A 166 -39.91 36.76 -6.13
CA PHE A 166 -39.91 35.54 -6.95
C PHE A 166 -40.48 35.78 -8.35
N ALA A 167 -41.63 36.51 -8.43
CA ALA A 167 -42.26 36.82 -9.70
C ALA A 167 -41.47 37.83 -10.55
N ALA A 168 -40.65 38.67 -9.92
CA ALA A 168 -39.88 39.72 -10.59
C ALA A 168 -38.55 39.25 -11.19
N VAL A 169 -38.13 37.99 -10.97
CA VAL A 169 -36.87 37.43 -11.46
C VAL A 169 -37.12 36.22 -12.36
N SER A 170 -36.23 36.00 -13.32
CA SER A 170 -36.23 34.82 -14.18
C SER A 170 -35.04 33.90 -13.90
N ASP A 171 -33.98 34.41 -13.25
CA ASP A 171 -32.78 33.69 -12.89
C ASP A 171 -33.09 32.56 -11.89
N PRO A 172 -32.76 31.31 -12.19
CA PRO A 172 -33.01 30.17 -11.31
C PRO A 172 -32.40 30.30 -9.92
N VAL A 173 -31.23 30.97 -9.82
CA VAL A 173 -30.54 31.21 -8.53
C VAL A 173 -31.40 32.08 -7.63
N LEU A 174 -31.85 33.24 -8.18
CA LEU A 174 -32.63 34.20 -7.44
C LEU A 174 -34.05 33.70 -7.14
N LYS A 175 -34.64 32.92 -8.06
CA LYS A 175 -35.93 32.25 -7.82
C LYS A 175 -35.80 31.24 -6.67
N GLY A 176 -34.76 30.42 -6.68
CA GLY A 176 -34.52 29.46 -5.62
C GLY A 176 -34.32 30.11 -4.24
N GLU A 177 -33.54 31.19 -4.17
CA GLU A 177 -33.38 31.97 -2.92
C GLU A 177 -34.68 32.57 -2.41
N ALA A 178 -35.51 33.14 -3.32
CA ALA A 178 -36.81 33.66 -2.94
C ALA A 178 -37.74 32.54 -2.45
N LEU A 179 -37.69 31.36 -3.07
CA LEU A 179 -38.54 30.23 -2.71
C LEU A 179 -38.12 29.63 -1.34
N VAL A 180 -36.82 29.62 -1.01
CA VAL A 180 -36.32 29.27 0.34
C VAL A 180 -36.92 30.23 1.40
N ALA A 181 -36.93 31.53 1.10
CA ALA A 181 -37.53 32.52 2.00
C ALA A 181 -39.06 32.33 2.13
N ILE A 182 -39.73 31.97 1.05
CA ILE A 182 -41.17 31.66 1.02
C ILE A 182 -41.46 30.43 1.91
N ALA A 183 -40.76 29.32 1.71
CA ALA A 183 -40.93 28.08 2.50
C ALA A 183 -40.74 28.34 4.00
N ARG A 184 -39.67 29.04 4.36
CA ARG A 184 -39.37 29.40 5.75
C ARG A 184 -40.47 30.28 6.38
N VAL A 185 -40.97 31.24 5.67
CA VAL A 185 -42.06 32.14 6.17
C VAL A 185 -43.38 31.40 6.26
N GLN A 186 -43.71 30.54 5.32
CA GLN A 186 -44.88 29.68 5.36
C GLN A 186 -44.88 28.80 6.63
N ARG A 187 -43.74 28.20 6.97
CA ARG A 187 -43.55 27.44 8.22
C ARG A 187 -43.79 28.33 9.44
N LYS A 188 -43.20 29.54 9.50
CA LYS A 188 -43.41 30.49 10.59
C LYS A 188 -44.86 30.93 10.71
N ALA A 189 -45.57 31.04 9.59
CA ALA A 189 -46.98 31.34 9.52
C ALA A 189 -47.90 30.15 9.82
N ARG A 190 -47.33 28.96 10.12
CA ARG A 190 -48.01 27.67 10.31
C ARG A 190 -48.82 27.19 9.09
N SER A 191 -48.45 27.62 7.90
CA SER A 191 -49.01 27.13 6.64
C SER A 191 -48.19 25.94 6.15
N PHE A 192 -48.25 24.82 6.87
CA PHE A 192 -47.33 23.70 6.71
C PHE A 192 -47.45 23.00 5.35
N GLU A 193 -48.67 22.75 4.84
CA GLU A 193 -48.88 22.15 3.52
C GLU A 193 -48.23 22.98 2.40
N ALA A 194 -48.44 24.31 2.43
CA ALA A 194 -47.84 25.21 1.44
C ALA A 194 -46.31 25.24 1.55
N ALA A 195 -45.77 25.13 2.79
CA ALA A 195 -44.34 25.06 3.01
C ALA A 195 -43.73 23.75 2.48
N LEU A 196 -44.39 22.61 2.69
CA LEU A 196 -43.99 21.30 2.12
C LEU A 196 -43.96 21.39 0.59
N THR A 197 -45.01 21.86 -0.06
CA THR A 197 -45.03 22.05 -1.53
C THR A 197 -43.92 22.98 -2.03
N SER A 198 -43.59 24.03 -1.27
CA SER A 198 -42.47 24.92 -1.63
C SER A 198 -41.12 24.20 -1.50
N CYS A 199 -40.94 23.35 -0.50
CA CYS A 199 -39.73 22.54 -0.37
C CYS A 199 -39.60 21.47 -1.48
N GLU A 200 -40.71 20.80 -1.83
CA GLU A 200 -40.77 19.85 -2.95
C GLU A 200 -40.38 20.52 -4.28
N THR A 201 -40.89 21.69 -4.56
CA THR A 201 -40.50 22.48 -5.72
C THR A 201 -39.02 22.85 -5.68
N LEU A 202 -38.48 23.22 -4.50
CA LEU A 202 -37.07 23.54 -4.33
C LEU A 202 -36.17 22.37 -4.65
N PHE A 203 -36.39 21.20 -4.07
CA PHE A 203 -35.51 20.07 -4.34
C PHE A 203 -35.79 19.39 -5.69
N GLY A 204 -36.99 19.50 -6.25
CA GLY A 204 -37.33 19.00 -7.59
C GLY A 204 -36.74 19.86 -8.71
N ASP A 205 -37.08 21.16 -8.72
CA ASP A 205 -36.74 22.05 -9.83
C ASP A 205 -35.41 22.79 -9.65
N TYR A 206 -34.99 23.04 -8.39
CA TYR A 206 -33.82 23.86 -8.05
C TYR A 206 -32.77 23.12 -7.25
N GLY A 207 -32.87 21.79 -7.08
CA GLY A 207 -32.03 21.02 -6.18
C GLY A 207 -30.53 21.12 -6.46
N GLN A 208 -30.14 21.29 -7.73
CA GLN A 208 -28.74 21.46 -8.15
C GLN A 208 -28.32 22.94 -8.23
N VAL A 209 -29.26 23.87 -8.08
CA VAL A 209 -28.96 25.30 -8.12
C VAL A 209 -28.29 25.74 -6.83
N ARG A 210 -27.27 26.60 -6.95
CA ARG A 210 -26.55 27.16 -5.80
C ARG A 210 -27.04 28.57 -5.53
N THR A 211 -27.09 28.95 -4.26
CA THR A 211 -27.37 30.34 -3.85
C THR A 211 -26.24 31.28 -4.27
N THR A 212 -26.49 32.60 -4.22
CA THR A 212 -25.42 33.61 -4.39
C THR A 212 -24.30 33.48 -3.37
N ALA A 213 -24.56 32.86 -2.22
CA ALA A 213 -23.54 32.48 -1.20
C ALA A 213 -22.85 31.14 -1.50
N GLY A 214 -23.12 30.49 -2.63
CA GLY A 214 -22.49 29.27 -3.03
C GLY A 214 -23.03 27.99 -2.34
N VAL A 215 -24.15 28.01 -1.65
CA VAL A 215 -24.76 26.86 -0.99
C VAL A 215 -25.80 26.20 -1.90
N PRO A 216 -25.78 24.90 -2.17
CA PRO A 216 -26.80 24.21 -2.95
C PRO A 216 -28.15 24.25 -2.26
N LEU A 217 -29.22 24.44 -3.07
CA LEU A 217 -30.58 24.56 -2.58
C LEU A 217 -31.18 23.20 -2.16
N GLY A 218 -30.75 22.09 -2.77
CA GLY A 218 -31.28 20.77 -2.48
C GLY A 218 -31.15 20.36 -1.02
N PRO A 219 -29.96 20.41 -0.41
CA PRO A 219 -29.78 20.11 1.01
C PRO A 219 -30.57 21.02 1.94
N ILE A 220 -30.65 22.33 1.61
CA ILE A 220 -31.44 23.30 2.38
C ILE A 220 -32.92 22.90 2.38
N ALA A 221 -33.49 22.64 1.19
CA ALA A 221 -34.89 22.29 1.03
C ALA A 221 -35.25 20.97 1.72
N ARG A 222 -34.36 19.94 1.63
CA ARG A 222 -34.58 18.65 2.29
C ARG A 222 -34.52 18.74 3.82
N LEU A 223 -33.62 19.55 4.37
CA LEU A 223 -33.61 19.82 5.81
C LEU A 223 -34.90 20.54 6.27
N GLU A 224 -35.36 21.56 5.54
CA GLU A 224 -36.57 22.28 5.89
C GLU A 224 -37.82 21.39 5.74
N HIS A 225 -37.85 20.52 4.72
CA HIS A 225 -38.94 19.55 4.51
C HIS A 225 -39.01 18.55 5.68
N GLY A 226 -37.89 17.96 6.08
CA GLY A 226 -37.83 17.06 7.23
C GLY A 226 -38.25 17.72 8.55
N LEU A 227 -37.87 18.99 8.77
CA LEU A 227 -38.32 19.76 9.92
C LEU A 227 -39.86 20.01 9.90
N LEU A 228 -40.44 20.27 8.71
CA LEU A 228 -41.88 20.44 8.54
C LEU A 228 -42.62 19.14 8.91
N LEU A 229 -42.15 17.98 8.42
CA LEU A 229 -42.74 16.69 8.73
C LEU A 229 -42.71 16.39 10.24
N LEU A 230 -41.62 16.76 10.92
CA LEU A 230 -41.56 16.63 12.40
C LEU A 230 -42.57 17.50 13.12
N VAL A 231 -42.83 18.71 12.62
CA VAL A 231 -43.82 19.64 13.21
C VAL A 231 -45.24 19.18 12.93
N THR A 232 -45.51 18.53 11.80
CA THR A 232 -46.83 17.95 11.45
C THR A 232 -47.11 16.63 12.13
N GLY A 233 -46.09 15.97 12.69
CA GLY A 233 -46.19 14.70 13.40
C GLY A 233 -45.83 13.48 12.57
N ASP A 234 -45.40 13.65 11.35
CA ASP A 234 -45.07 12.58 10.40
C ASP A 234 -43.60 12.09 10.59
N SER A 235 -43.31 11.58 11.79
CA SER A 235 -41.96 11.23 12.19
C SER A 235 -41.32 10.10 11.35
N ALA A 236 -42.14 9.19 10.81
CA ALA A 236 -41.62 8.09 9.97
C ALA A 236 -41.15 8.64 8.61
N GLU A 237 -41.96 9.48 7.96
CA GLU A 237 -41.59 10.11 6.69
C GLU A 237 -40.40 11.08 6.87
N ALA A 238 -40.35 11.77 8.02
CA ALA A 238 -39.21 12.60 8.36
C ALA A 238 -37.92 11.79 8.47
N LEU A 239 -37.98 10.60 9.11
CA LEU A 239 -36.81 9.69 9.22
C LEU A 239 -36.32 9.25 7.82
N ASP A 240 -37.22 8.82 6.96
CA ASP A 240 -36.90 8.44 5.59
C ASP A 240 -36.28 9.61 4.80
N GLY A 241 -36.83 10.81 4.95
CA GLY A 241 -36.30 12.02 4.30
C GLY A 241 -34.90 12.41 4.78
N TYR A 242 -34.60 12.26 6.07
CA TYR A 242 -33.25 12.51 6.59
C TYR A 242 -32.26 11.44 6.18
N ILE A 243 -32.65 10.16 6.10
CA ILE A 243 -31.82 9.08 5.58
C ILE A 243 -31.52 9.33 4.10
N GLU A 244 -32.52 9.69 3.30
CA GLU A 244 -32.32 10.02 1.89
C GLU A 244 -31.39 11.22 1.71
N LEU A 245 -31.54 12.28 2.51
CA LEU A 245 -30.61 13.42 2.51
C LEU A 245 -29.18 12.96 2.77
N TYR A 246 -28.99 12.13 3.81
CA TYR A 246 -27.66 11.65 4.17
C TYR A 246 -27.06 10.75 3.08
N GLN A 247 -27.84 9.86 2.48
CA GLN A 247 -27.42 9.03 1.33
C GLN A 247 -26.93 9.90 0.16
N ARG A 248 -27.69 10.92 -0.22
CA ARG A 248 -27.36 11.83 -1.33
C ARG A 248 -26.12 12.69 -1.03
N LEU A 249 -25.94 13.09 0.24
CA LEU A 249 -24.72 13.78 0.68
C LEU A 249 -23.50 12.88 0.56
N VAL A 250 -23.60 11.66 1.05
CA VAL A 250 -22.51 10.66 0.96
C VAL A 250 -22.26 10.27 -0.50
N ALA A 251 -23.30 10.17 -1.32
CA ALA A 251 -23.18 9.95 -2.77
C ALA A 251 -22.52 11.11 -3.54
N GLY A 252 -22.30 12.28 -2.90
CA GLY A 252 -21.67 13.43 -3.57
C GLY A 252 -22.60 14.15 -4.56
N GLU A 253 -23.91 14.03 -4.41
CA GLU A 253 -24.87 14.62 -5.35
C GLU A 253 -24.72 16.15 -5.49
N TRP A 254 -24.21 16.80 -4.46
CA TRP A 254 -23.97 18.24 -4.46
C TRP A 254 -22.50 18.56 -4.22
N MET A 255 -21.98 19.48 -5.01
CA MET A 255 -20.64 20.03 -4.75
C MET A 255 -20.70 20.95 -3.51
N LEU A 256 -20.17 20.49 -2.39
CA LEU A 256 -20.19 21.17 -1.09
C LEU A 256 -18.78 21.54 -0.65
N GLU A 257 -18.59 22.65 0.04
CA GLU A 257 -17.40 22.90 0.83
C GLU A 257 -17.41 22.02 2.09
N ARG A 258 -16.24 21.77 2.69
CA ARG A 258 -16.12 20.95 3.90
C ARG A 258 -17.10 21.38 5.00
N ALA A 259 -17.16 22.69 5.30
CA ALA A 259 -18.06 23.23 6.33
C ALA A 259 -19.54 23.00 6.01
N GLN A 260 -19.92 23.10 4.75
CA GLN A 260 -21.28 22.84 4.28
C GLN A 260 -21.63 21.36 4.42
N PHE A 261 -20.73 20.46 3.99
CA PHE A 261 -20.92 19.02 4.14
C PHE A 261 -21.06 18.61 5.61
N ASP A 262 -20.16 19.09 6.47
CA ASP A 262 -20.19 18.78 7.89
C ASP A 262 -21.47 19.30 8.57
N PHE A 263 -21.97 20.48 8.17
CA PHE A 263 -23.23 21.01 8.67
C PHE A 263 -24.43 20.16 8.26
N PHE A 264 -24.60 19.87 6.96
CA PHE A 264 -25.76 19.13 6.47
C PHE A 264 -25.72 17.66 6.92
N GLY A 265 -24.57 17.01 6.81
CA GLY A 265 -24.36 15.62 7.23
C GLY A 265 -24.49 15.44 8.74
N GLY A 266 -23.90 16.34 9.53
CA GLY A 266 -24.05 16.35 10.99
C GLY A 266 -25.50 16.50 11.40
N ARG A 267 -26.22 17.47 10.80
CA ARG A 267 -27.63 17.70 11.11
C ARG A 267 -28.52 16.52 10.75
N ALA A 268 -28.27 15.88 9.60
CA ALA A 268 -29.00 14.68 9.21
C ALA A 268 -28.76 13.52 10.20
N ARG A 269 -27.50 13.20 10.50
CA ARG A 269 -27.14 12.13 11.45
C ARG A 269 -27.72 12.34 12.84
N ASP A 270 -27.60 13.56 13.38
CA ASP A 270 -28.12 13.88 14.72
C ASP A 270 -29.63 13.68 14.79
N THR A 271 -30.37 14.15 13.76
CA THR A 271 -31.82 13.99 13.70
C THR A 271 -32.25 12.54 13.51
N ILE A 272 -31.55 11.79 12.65
CA ILE A 272 -31.76 10.34 12.49
C ILE A 272 -31.57 9.62 13.84
N ALA A 273 -30.47 9.88 14.54
CA ALA A 273 -30.19 9.26 15.84
C ALA A 273 -31.28 9.60 16.88
N GLU A 274 -31.74 10.85 16.92
CA GLU A 274 -32.82 11.28 17.80
C GLU A 274 -34.15 10.56 17.49
N LEU A 275 -34.53 10.49 16.21
CA LEU A 275 -35.76 9.81 15.77
C LEU A 275 -35.73 8.32 16.07
N MET A 276 -34.60 7.67 15.78
CA MET A 276 -34.42 6.24 16.07
C MET A 276 -34.45 5.94 17.58
N SER A 277 -33.96 6.85 18.40
CA SER A 277 -34.00 6.67 19.88
C SER A 277 -35.42 6.74 20.44
N ARG A 278 -36.32 7.46 19.77
CA ARG A 278 -37.73 7.63 20.16
C ARG A 278 -38.65 6.56 19.57
N ALA A 279 -38.25 5.90 18.49
CA ALA A 279 -39.06 4.85 17.87
C ALA A 279 -39.19 3.64 18.78
N PRO A 280 -40.40 3.03 18.92
CA PRO A 280 -40.59 1.81 19.66
C PRO A 280 -39.73 0.69 19.07
N ALA A 281 -39.14 -0.16 19.93
CA ALA A 281 -38.23 -1.25 19.50
C ALA A 281 -38.85 -2.24 18.50
N ALA A 282 -40.17 -2.30 18.44
CA ALA A 282 -40.93 -3.14 17.50
C ALA A 282 -41.10 -2.52 16.09
N GLU A 283 -40.93 -1.21 15.97
CA GLU A 283 -41.12 -0.46 14.71
C GLU A 283 -39.82 0.00 14.05
N SER A 284 -38.66 -0.24 14.72
CA SER A 284 -37.35 0.03 14.09
C SER A 284 -36.88 -1.22 13.38
N PRO A 285 -37.12 -1.37 12.05
CA PRO A 285 -36.57 -2.50 11.29
C PRO A 285 -35.05 -2.52 11.41
N GLY A 286 -34.46 -3.70 11.62
CA GLY A 286 -33.01 -3.88 11.59
C GLY A 286 -32.37 -3.24 10.34
N SER A 287 -33.14 -3.14 9.23
CA SER A 287 -32.74 -2.54 7.98
C SER A 287 -32.25 -1.07 8.09
N TYR A 288 -32.88 -0.21 8.92
CA TYR A 288 -32.42 1.18 9.07
C TYR A 288 -31.06 1.28 9.76
N ARG A 289 -30.82 0.46 10.78
CA ARG A 289 -29.52 0.42 11.46
C ARG A 289 -28.42 -0.03 10.55
N ASP A 290 -28.69 -1.06 9.74
CA ASP A 290 -27.74 -1.59 8.78
C ASP A 290 -27.42 -0.58 7.67
N VAL A 291 -28.44 0.11 7.14
CA VAL A 291 -28.28 1.19 6.16
C VAL A 291 -27.44 2.32 6.72
N ILE A 292 -27.73 2.80 7.94
CA ILE A 292 -26.98 3.90 8.57
C ILE A 292 -25.54 3.49 8.86
N ALA A 293 -25.32 2.26 9.34
CA ALA A 293 -23.97 1.72 9.58
C ALA A 293 -23.18 1.66 8.25
N SER A 294 -23.79 1.18 7.18
CA SER A 294 -23.17 1.14 5.84
C SER A 294 -22.83 2.54 5.34
N LEU A 295 -23.76 3.50 5.44
CA LEU A 295 -23.54 4.89 5.03
C LEU A 295 -22.44 5.57 5.85
N SER A 296 -22.37 5.29 7.15
CA SER A 296 -21.33 5.85 8.02
C SER A 296 -19.94 5.29 7.66
N ALA A 297 -19.87 4.01 7.32
CA ALA A 297 -18.62 3.38 6.85
C ALA A 297 -18.20 3.94 5.48
N GLU A 298 -19.15 4.12 4.57
CA GLU A 298 -18.91 4.73 3.27
C GLU A 298 -18.45 6.19 3.40
N GLU A 299 -19.13 7.01 4.23
CA GLU A 299 -18.69 8.38 4.52
C GLU A 299 -17.25 8.40 5.03
N ALA A 300 -16.90 7.52 5.97
CA ALA A 300 -15.55 7.48 6.55
C ALA A 300 -14.49 7.18 5.47
N ALA A 301 -14.74 6.18 4.63
CA ALA A 301 -13.83 5.80 3.55
C ALA A 301 -13.68 6.92 2.49
N ARG A 302 -14.81 7.53 2.06
CA ARG A 302 -14.80 8.64 1.10
C ARG A 302 -14.18 9.92 1.69
N ARG A 303 -14.38 10.17 2.97
CA ARG A 303 -13.74 11.30 3.69
C ARG A 303 -12.24 11.16 3.71
N GLU A 304 -11.73 9.99 4.07
CA GLU A 304 -10.29 9.71 4.08
C GLU A 304 -9.68 9.91 2.69
N ARG A 305 -10.32 9.36 1.65
CA ARG A 305 -9.88 9.56 0.26
C ARG A 305 -9.91 11.05 -0.13
N THR A 306 -11.00 11.76 0.17
CA THR A 306 -11.13 13.18 -0.14
C THR A 306 -10.05 14.01 0.55
N GLU A 307 -9.79 13.78 1.84
CA GLU A 307 -8.76 14.50 2.60
C GLU A 307 -7.37 14.23 2.03
N ARG A 308 -7.06 12.98 1.65
CA ARG A 308 -5.81 12.62 0.98
C ARG A 308 -5.62 13.34 -0.35
N LEU A 309 -6.66 13.39 -1.18
CA LEU A 309 -6.62 14.07 -2.48
C LEU A 309 -6.53 15.61 -2.35
N LEU A 310 -7.23 16.20 -1.39
CA LEU A 310 -7.11 17.64 -1.11
C LEU A 310 -5.72 18.00 -0.55
N LEU A 311 -5.13 17.13 0.28
CA LEU A 311 -3.75 17.28 0.75
C LEU A 311 -2.76 17.17 -0.42
N PHE A 312 -2.95 16.19 -1.31
CA PHE A 312 -2.19 16.06 -2.55
C PHE A 312 -2.26 17.34 -3.38
N GLN A 313 -3.46 17.85 -3.63
CA GLN A 313 -3.70 19.07 -4.39
C GLN A 313 -3.01 20.31 -3.77
N ALA A 314 -3.09 20.47 -2.44
CA ALA A 314 -2.57 21.63 -1.74
C ALA A 314 -1.04 21.63 -1.56
N THR A 315 -0.44 20.46 -1.34
CA THR A 315 0.97 20.38 -0.89
C THR A 315 1.93 19.90 -1.95
N ILE A 316 1.48 19.02 -2.84
CA ILE A 316 2.36 18.37 -3.82
C ILE A 316 2.61 19.25 -5.05
N GLY A 317 1.73 20.19 -5.32
CA GLY A 317 1.92 21.14 -6.42
C GLY A 317 3.28 21.87 -6.39
N GLU A 318 3.77 22.27 -5.24
CA GLU A 318 5.07 22.94 -5.10
C GLU A 318 6.27 22.00 -5.30
N ASP A 319 6.22 20.81 -4.68
CA ASP A 319 7.30 19.82 -4.79
C ASP A 319 7.39 19.23 -6.20
N LEU A 320 6.24 18.95 -6.82
CA LEU A 320 6.17 18.45 -8.18
C LEU A 320 6.73 19.50 -9.16
N ARG A 321 6.36 20.77 -9.02
CA ARG A 321 6.90 21.90 -9.80
C ARG A 321 8.41 22.02 -9.70
N ALA A 322 8.91 21.96 -8.47
CA ALA A 322 10.36 22.08 -8.22
C ALA A 322 11.16 20.93 -8.85
N ARG A 323 10.55 19.75 -8.99
CA ARG A 323 11.18 18.58 -9.62
C ARG A 323 11.05 18.62 -11.13
N VAL A 324 9.84 18.83 -11.66
CA VAL A 324 9.58 18.94 -13.10
C VAL A 324 10.39 20.09 -13.72
N GLY A 325 10.46 21.24 -13.07
CA GLY A 325 11.27 22.37 -13.54
C GLY A 325 12.79 22.11 -13.58
N ARG A 326 13.31 21.22 -12.74
CA ARG A 326 14.72 20.79 -12.74
C ARG A 326 15.00 19.75 -13.82
N GLU A 327 14.07 18.87 -14.12
CA GLU A 327 14.23 17.74 -15.05
C GLU A 327 13.84 18.09 -16.50
N ALA A 328 13.03 19.14 -16.72
CA ALA A 328 12.72 19.66 -18.06
C ALA A 328 13.94 20.14 -18.84
N GLN A 329 15.12 20.18 -18.21
CA GLN A 329 16.42 20.50 -18.85
C GLN A 329 17.20 19.24 -19.31
N GLY A 330 16.66 18.03 -19.15
CA GLY A 330 17.28 16.76 -19.55
C GLY A 330 16.65 16.16 -20.82
N PRO A 331 17.37 15.29 -21.56
CA PRO A 331 16.83 14.64 -22.76
C PRO A 331 15.68 13.70 -22.36
N GLY A 332 14.54 13.89 -22.99
CA GLY A 332 13.26 13.26 -22.72
C GLY A 332 13.31 11.75 -22.48
N THR A 333 12.94 11.36 -21.29
CA THR A 333 12.65 9.99 -20.91
C THR A 333 11.14 9.76 -20.84
N ARG A 334 10.68 8.62 -21.33
CA ARG A 334 9.32 8.13 -21.15
C ARG A 334 8.97 8.16 -19.66
N GLY A 335 7.85 8.82 -19.31
CA GLY A 335 7.25 8.80 -18.01
C GLY A 335 8.15 9.32 -16.87
N ASN A 336 7.98 10.58 -16.47
CA ASN A 336 8.64 11.10 -15.29
C ASN A 336 7.86 10.57 -14.06
N ARG A 337 8.46 9.64 -13.33
CA ARG A 337 7.88 9.03 -12.12
C ARG A 337 8.47 9.66 -10.88
N TYR A 338 7.60 10.09 -9.97
CA TYR A 338 7.99 10.81 -8.76
C TYR A 338 7.41 10.13 -7.52
N THR A 339 8.24 9.98 -6.51
CA THR A 339 7.78 9.68 -5.15
C THR A 339 7.78 10.96 -4.35
N LEU A 340 6.62 11.32 -3.82
CA LEU A 340 6.39 12.52 -3.05
C LEU A 340 5.87 12.13 -1.66
N GLU A 341 6.34 12.81 -0.63
CA GLU A 341 5.92 12.56 0.75
C GLU A 341 5.31 13.83 1.33
N SER A 342 4.08 13.75 1.81
CA SER A 342 3.41 14.85 2.48
C SER A 342 2.45 14.35 3.54
N GLY A 343 2.41 15.00 4.70
CA GLY A 343 1.53 14.64 5.80
C GLY A 343 1.72 13.21 6.33
N GLY A 344 2.92 12.62 6.13
CA GLY A 344 3.20 11.22 6.51
C GLY A 344 2.65 10.18 5.52
N GLN A 345 2.14 10.63 4.38
CA GLN A 345 1.68 9.76 3.27
C GLN A 345 2.67 9.81 2.11
N THR A 346 2.84 8.68 1.43
CA THR A 346 3.67 8.54 0.23
C THR A 346 2.76 8.52 -0.99
N TYR A 347 3.03 9.42 -1.93
CA TYR A 347 2.31 9.52 -3.20
C TYR A 347 3.21 9.04 -4.33
N LEU A 348 2.72 8.09 -5.13
CA LEU A 348 3.38 7.61 -6.33
C LEU A 348 2.76 8.33 -7.53
N VAL A 349 3.52 9.19 -8.16
CA VAL A 349 3.05 10.06 -9.24
C VAL A 349 3.77 9.70 -10.53
N SER A 350 3.02 9.54 -11.62
CA SER A 350 3.55 9.43 -12.97
C SER A 350 3.00 10.54 -13.86
N LEU A 351 3.88 11.31 -14.52
CA LEU A 351 3.48 12.30 -15.50
C LEU A 351 3.46 11.69 -16.90
N LEU A 352 2.34 11.83 -17.58
CA LEU A 352 2.12 11.31 -18.93
C LEU A 352 2.62 12.34 -19.98
N GLY A 353 3.80 12.09 -20.54
CA GLY A 353 4.37 12.91 -21.60
C GLY A 353 5.17 14.13 -21.10
N GLY A 354 6.08 14.63 -21.93
CA GLY A 354 6.87 15.83 -21.64
C GLY A 354 5.99 17.07 -21.73
N GLY A 355 5.59 17.60 -20.57
CA GLY A 355 4.93 18.90 -20.52
C GLY A 355 5.83 19.97 -21.09
N THR A 356 5.36 20.70 -22.09
CA THR A 356 5.98 21.95 -22.53
C THR A 356 5.74 23.01 -21.46
N ALA A 357 6.69 23.88 -21.24
CA ALA A 357 6.63 24.94 -20.21
C ALA A 357 5.41 25.88 -20.34
N GLU A 358 4.67 25.80 -21.43
CA GLU A 358 3.49 26.62 -21.74
C GLU A 358 2.17 25.80 -21.81
N GLY A 359 2.24 24.46 -21.77
CA GLY A 359 1.07 23.55 -21.80
C GLY A 359 0.95 22.73 -20.51
N GLY A 360 -0.27 22.38 -20.12
CA GLY A 360 -0.51 21.53 -19.00
C GLY A 360 -0.02 20.09 -19.23
N SER A 361 0.14 19.34 -18.16
CA SER A 361 0.57 17.94 -18.19
C SER A 361 -0.45 17.05 -17.48
N TRP A 362 -0.77 15.94 -18.10
CA TRP A 362 -1.53 14.88 -17.46
C TRP A 362 -0.65 14.06 -16.52
N GLY A 363 -1.23 13.60 -15.43
CA GLY A 363 -0.56 12.73 -14.48
C GLY A 363 -1.48 11.70 -13.88
N LEU A 364 -0.87 10.64 -13.39
CA LEU A 364 -1.53 9.56 -12.67
C LEU A 364 -1.03 9.56 -11.23
N LEU A 365 -1.95 9.46 -10.29
CA LEU A 365 -1.68 9.08 -8.92
C LEU A 365 -1.87 7.57 -8.84
N LEU A 366 -0.82 6.84 -8.49
CA LEU A 366 -0.83 5.39 -8.43
C LEU A 366 -1.14 4.91 -7.01
N ASP A 367 -1.97 3.89 -6.90
CA ASP A 367 -2.29 3.25 -5.62
C ASP A 367 -1.15 2.36 -5.17
N ALA A 368 -0.41 2.84 -4.16
CA ALA A 368 0.71 2.12 -3.55
C ALA A 368 0.26 0.81 -2.87
N ALA A 369 -0.95 0.78 -2.30
CA ALA A 369 -1.48 -0.41 -1.65
C ALA A 369 -1.83 -1.48 -2.69
N TYR A 370 -2.49 -1.11 -3.78
CA TYR A 370 -2.76 -2.03 -4.89
C TYR A 370 -1.45 -2.57 -5.49
N LEU A 371 -0.47 -1.70 -5.72
CA LEU A 371 0.82 -2.10 -6.27
C LEU A 371 1.55 -3.08 -5.34
N SER A 372 1.53 -2.86 -4.03
CA SER A 372 2.15 -3.77 -3.06
C SER A 372 1.37 -5.07 -2.93
N ASP A 373 0.06 -5.01 -2.66
CA ASP A 373 -0.70 -6.20 -2.28
C ASP A 373 -1.16 -7.06 -3.46
N GLN A 374 -1.45 -6.45 -4.63
CA GLN A 374 -1.95 -7.21 -5.77
C GLN A 374 -0.88 -7.53 -6.81
N VAL A 375 0.11 -6.66 -7.00
CA VAL A 375 1.13 -6.88 -8.04
C VAL A 375 2.40 -7.46 -7.41
N LEU A 376 2.99 -6.77 -6.45
CA LEU A 376 4.26 -7.17 -5.86
C LEU A 376 4.14 -8.45 -5.01
N ARG A 377 3.09 -8.57 -4.19
CA ARG A 377 2.85 -9.78 -3.38
C ARG A 377 2.73 -11.02 -4.28
N ARG A 378 1.93 -10.95 -5.35
CA ARG A 378 1.77 -12.07 -6.29
C ARG A 378 3.09 -12.43 -6.96
N ALA A 379 3.83 -11.43 -7.46
CA ALA A 379 5.13 -11.68 -8.08
C ALA A 379 6.11 -12.36 -7.11
N LEU A 380 6.12 -11.96 -5.84
CA LEU A 380 6.95 -12.58 -4.81
C LEU A 380 6.48 -13.99 -4.43
N GLU A 381 5.18 -14.21 -4.25
CA GLU A 381 4.61 -15.51 -3.89
C GLU A 381 4.77 -16.56 -5.01
N ASP A 382 4.64 -16.14 -6.27
CA ASP A 382 4.77 -17.02 -7.43
C ASP A 382 6.22 -17.43 -7.69
N GLN A 383 7.20 -16.58 -7.39
CA GLN A 383 8.59 -16.78 -7.75
C GLN A 383 9.48 -17.24 -6.59
N VAL A 384 9.10 -16.96 -5.34
CA VAL A 384 9.92 -17.28 -4.17
C VAL A 384 9.48 -18.59 -3.54
N ASP A 385 10.39 -19.60 -3.53
CA ASP A 385 10.13 -20.83 -2.81
C ASP A 385 10.03 -20.58 -1.29
N PRO A 386 8.83 -20.79 -0.73
CA PRO A 386 8.56 -20.53 0.68
C PRO A 386 9.32 -21.43 1.66
N SER A 387 9.87 -22.53 1.18
CA SER A 387 10.63 -23.47 2.03
C SER A 387 12.08 -23.03 2.25
N THR A 388 12.61 -22.18 1.37
CA THR A 388 14.02 -21.80 1.34
C THR A 388 14.29 -20.34 1.64
N THR A 389 13.33 -19.46 1.27
CA THR A 389 13.54 -18.02 1.29
C THR A 389 12.35 -17.31 1.92
N ASP A 390 12.63 -16.41 2.84
CA ASP A 390 11.69 -15.41 3.33
C ASP A 390 11.98 -14.05 2.70
N TRP A 391 10.99 -13.20 2.66
CA TRP A 391 11.14 -11.84 2.13
C TRP A 391 10.35 -10.82 2.94
N ILE A 392 10.81 -9.58 2.92
CA ILE A 392 10.13 -8.42 3.45
C ILE A 392 10.37 -7.23 2.54
N VAL A 393 9.36 -6.39 2.37
CA VAL A 393 9.46 -5.13 1.64
C VAL A 393 9.34 -3.99 2.63
N ARG A 394 10.30 -3.08 2.61
CA ARG A 394 10.35 -1.91 3.47
C ARG A 394 10.20 -0.64 2.66
N GLY A 395 9.49 0.33 3.23
CA GLY A 395 9.46 1.68 2.73
C GLY A 395 10.77 2.43 3.02
N ARG A 396 10.91 3.60 2.46
CA ARG A 396 12.07 4.48 2.68
C ARG A 396 12.26 4.87 4.15
N ASP A 397 11.18 4.96 4.91
CA ASP A 397 11.14 5.22 6.36
C ASP A 397 11.50 3.98 7.21
N GLY A 398 11.82 2.84 6.59
CA GLY A 398 12.11 1.58 7.25
C GLY A 398 10.88 0.80 7.74
N ARG A 399 9.67 1.35 7.57
CA ARG A 399 8.44 0.64 7.90
C ARG A 399 8.21 -0.51 6.94
N THR A 400 7.58 -1.56 7.44
CA THR A 400 7.18 -2.70 6.62
C THR A 400 6.00 -2.30 5.75
N VAL A 401 6.18 -2.35 4.43
CA VAL A 401 5.13 -2.17 3.42
C VAL A 401 4.42 -3.50 3.20
N LEU A 402 5.21 -4.57 3.04
CA LEU A 402 4.72 -5.89 2.76
C LEU A 402 5.63 -6.92 3.43
N ALA A 403 5.07 -7.94 4.02
CA ALA A 403 5.80 -9.07 4.56
C ALA A 403 5.07 -10.36 4.27
N ARG A 404 5.80 -11.43 4.23
CA ARG A 404 5.23 -12.75 4.22
C ARG A 404 4.62 -13.09 5.58
N ASP A 405 3.57 -13.89 5.59
CA ASP A 405 2.93 -14.36 6.81
C ASP A 405 3.89 -15.21 7.66
N GLY A 406 4.00 -14.85 8.93
CA GLY A 406 4.82 -15.54 9.90
C GLY A 406 6.10 -14.81 10.30
N PRO A 407 6.85 -15.35 11.27
CA PRO A 407 8.10 -14.75 11.72
C PRO A 407 9.19 -14.90 10.65
N LEU A 408 9.92 -13.81 10.38
CA LEU A 408 11.12 -13.84 9.54
C LEU A 408 12.14 -14.81 10.09
N GLN A 409 12.59 -15.75 9.27
CA GLN A 409 13.57 -16.75 9.65
C GLN A 409 14.77 -16.70 8.70
N GLY A 410 15.95 -16.61 9.27
CA GLY A 410 17.19 -16.71 8.49
C GLY A 410 18.07 -15.47 8.53
N SER A 411 19.07 -15.47 7.64
CA SER A 411 20.02 -14.37 7.46
C SER A 411 19.71 -13.59 6.19
N LEU A 412 19.85 -12.27 6.25
CA LEU A 412 19.73 -11.40 5.08
C LEU A 412 20.77 -11.81 4.03
N THR A 413 20.32 -12.07 2.81
CA THR A 413 21.17 -12.51 1.71
C THR A 413 21.37 -11.43 0.67
N VAL A 414 20.27 -10.78 0.25
CA VAL A 414 20.27 -9.72 -0.77
C VAL A 414 19.24 -8.67 -0.39
N ASN A 415 19.58 -7.43 -0.63
CA ASN A 415 18.64 -6.33 -0.67
C ASN A 415 18.64 -5.72 -2.08
N ALA A 416 17.46 -5.33 -2.55
CA ALA A 416 17.30 -4.75 -3.87
C ALA A 416 16.32 -3.57 -3.81
N THR A 417 16.65 -2.51 -4.54
CA THR A 417 15.78 -1.35 -4.75
C THR A 417 15.17 -1.41 -6.14
N PHE A 418 14.02 -0.79 -6.32
CA PHE A 418 13.38 -0.67 -7.63
C PHE A 418 14.12 0.31 -8.53
N ALA A 419 13.99 0.13 -9.85
CA ALA A 419 14.60 0.99 -10.85
C ALA A 419 14.15 2.45 -10.65
N GLY A 420 15.10 3.38 -10.71
CA GLY A 420 14.81 4.79 -10.45
C GLY A 420 14.30 5.12 -9.04
N ASN A 421 14.38 4.16 -8.09
CA ASN A 421 13.79 4.27 -6.75
C ASN A 421 12.27 4.53 -6.77
N PHE A 422 11.57 3.90 -7.73
CA PHE A 422 10.13 3.99 -7.90
C PHE A 422 9.52 2.60 -8.14
N PRO A 423 8.64 2.12 -7.25
CA PRO A 423 8.32 2.72 -5.94
C PRO A 423 9.52 2.77 -4.99
N PRO A 424 9.50 3.63 -3.95
CA PRO A 424 10.65 3.84 -3.06
C PRO A 424 10.76 2.73 -2.01
N TRP A 425 10.73 1.50 -2.46
CA TRP A 425 10.75 0.33 -1.61
C TRP A 425 12.07 -0.43 -1.72
N LEU A 426 12.38 -1.18 -0.66
CA LEU A 426 13.52 -2.07 -0.55
C LEU A 426 13.01 -3.48 -0.31
N ILE A 427 13.36 -4.40 -1.20
CA ILE A 427 13.08 -5.82 -1.00
C ILE A 427 14.28 -6.46 -0.31
N GLU A 428 14.04 -7.13 0.80
CA GLU A 428 15.03 -7.88 1.55
C GLU A 428 14.71 -9.37 1.47
N PHE A 429 15.64 -10.18 0.99
CA PHE A 429 15.54 -11.63 0.95
C PHE A 429 16.33 -12.26 2.08
N TYR A 430 15.70 -13.16 2.82
CA TYR A 430 16.26 -13.87 3.95
C TYR A 430 16.33 -15.36 3.64
N GLN A 431 17.54 -15.93 3.75
CA GLN A 431 17.76 -17.36 3.57
C GLN A 431 17.38 -18.11 4.83
N ARG A 432 16.40 -19.00 4.76
CA ARG A 432 16.08 -19.89 5.88
C ARG A 432 17.22 -20.82 6.21
N PRO A 433 17.51 -21.07 7.49
CA PRO A 433 18.57 -22.00 7.88
C PRO A 433 18.18 -23.40 7.41
N GLN A 434 18.85 -23.85 6.38
CA GLN A 434 18.73 -25.25 5.95
C GLN A 434 19.82 -26.04 6.63
N ASN A 435 19.47 -27.24 7.14
CA ASN A 435 20.46 -28.13 7.75
C ASN A 435 21.52 -28.50 6.68
N PRO A 436 22.73 -27.95 6.74
CA PRO A 436 23.74 -28.16 5.71
C PRO A 436 24.07 -29.64 5.55
N TYR A 437 23.96 -30.41 6.64
CA TYR A 437 24.24 -31.83 6.63
C TYR A 437 23.22 -32.64 5.81
N ARG A 438 21.97 -32.29 5.79
CA ARG A 438 20.94 -33.02 5.02
C ARG A 438 21.17 -32.90 3.51
N ARG A 439 21.70 -31.78 3.04
CA ARG A 439 22.05 -31.56 1.62
C ARG A 439 23.38 -32.25 1.26
N LEU A 440 24.38 -32.28 2.17
CA LEU A 440 25.62 -32.96 1.94
C LEU A 440 25.43 -34.47 1.72
N PHE A 441 24.35 -35.06 2.27
CA PHE A 441 24.06 -36.50 2.11
C PHE A 441 23.07 -36.82 0.99
N ALA A 442 22.32 -35.84 0.48
CA ALA A 442 21.24 -36.04 -0.51
C ALA A 442 21.64 -35.73 -1.97
N SER A 443 22.80 -35.11 -2.20
CA SER A 443 23.23 -34.71 -3.54
C SER A 443 24.36 -35.62 -4.06
N SER A 444 24.60 -35.57 -5.39
CA SER A 444 25.81 -36.21 -6.02
C SER A 444 27.13 -35.72 -5.43
N GLN A 445 27.10 -34.69 -4.62
CA GLN A 445 28.20 -34.08 -3.86
C GLN A 445 28.58 -34.87 -2.60
N SER A 446 27.74 -35.79 -2.16
CA SER A 446 28.04 -36.70 -1.05
C SER A 446 29.28 -37.57 -1.31
N ILE A 447 29.73 -37.67 -2.56
CA ILE A 447 30.95 -38.41 -2.93
C ILE A 447 32.19 -37.91 -2.16
N TYR A 448 32.35 -36.61 -1.95
CA TYR A 448 33.48 -36.05 -1.19
C TYR A 448 33.36 -36.36 0.31
N VAL A 449 32.17 -36.37 0.87
CA VAL A 449 31.94 -36.75 2.28
C VAL A 449 32.17 -38.21 2.48
N TYR A 450 31.70 -39.08 1.57
CA TYR A 450 31.96 -40.52 1.63
C TYR A 450 33.43 -40.84 1.41
N MET A 451 34.12 -40.16 0.49
CA MET A 451 35.55 -40.27 0.31
C MET A 451 36.33 -39.86 1.58
N PHE A 452 35.93 -38.74 2.22
CA PHE A 452 36.56 -38.33 3.48
C PHE A 452 36.36 -39.36 4.59
N LEU A 453 35.13 -39.88 4.76
CA LEU A 453 34.84 -40.94 5.75
C LEU A 453 35.59 -42.23 5.46
N LEU A 454 35.70 -42.60 4.17
CA LEU A 454 36.48 -43.77 3.75
C LEU A 454 37.96 -43.60 4.09
N ILE A 455 38.56 -42.47 3.76
CA ILE A 455 39.97 -42.16 4.06
C ILE A 455 40.21 -42.13 5.57
N ALA A 456 39.33 -41.49 6.35
CA ALA A 456 39.40 -41.46 7.80
C ALA A 456 39.30 -42.88 8.40
N SER A 457 38.43 -43.74 7.87
CA SER A 457 38.29 -45.15 8.28
C SER A 457 39.55 -45.95 7.98
N ILE A 458 40.14 -45.80 6.80
CA ILE A 458 41.41 -46.47 6.43
C ILE A 458 42.54 -46.00 7.34
N LEU A 459 42.64 -44.72 7.68
CA LEU A 459 43.65 -44.20 8.61
C LEU A 459 43.51 -44.80 10.01
N VAL A 460 42.31 -44.81 10.57
CA VAL A 460 42.04 -45.37 11.90
C VAL A 460 42.31 -46.84 11.94
N PHE A 461 41.88 -47.60 10.92
CA PHE A 461 42.17 -49.06 10.83
C PHE A 461 43.62 -49.34 10.66
N GLY A 462 44.32 -48.57 9.81
CA GLY A 462 45.79 -48.72 9.65
C GLY A 462 46.55 -48.37 10.93
N LEU A 463 46.12 -47.37 11.69
CA LEU A 463 46.72 -47.04 12.98
C LEU A 463 46.51 -48.15 14.00
N ILE A 464 45.31 -48.74 14.07
CA ILE A 464 45.05 -49.89 14.97
C ILE A 464 45.88 -51.07 14.60
N LEU A 465 46.00 -51.42 13.30
CA LEU A 465 46.89 -52.55 12.86
C LEU A 465 48.32 -52.26 13.18
N THR A 466 48.82 -51.05 12.99
CA THR A 466 50.21 -50.69 13.31
C THR A 466 50.48 -50.81 14.81
N ILE A 467 49.60 -50.34 15.68
CA ILE A 467 49.70 -50.49 17.12
C ILE A 467 49.73 -51.98 17.50
N ARG A 468 48.79 -52.78 16.93
CA ARG A 468 48.76 -54.22 17.17
C ARG A 468 50.09 -54.97 16.76
N ALA A 469 50.56 -54.62 15.55
CA ALA A 469 51.80 -55.20 15.05
C ALA A 469 53.03 -54.84 15.94
N VAL A 470 53.12 -53.59 16.39
CA VAL A 470 54.14 -53.09 17.27
C VAL A 470 54.08 -53.78 18.67
N THR A 471 52.85 -53.87 19.24
CA THR A 471 52.66 -54.57 20.53
C THR A 471 53.01 -56.03 20.44
N HIS A 472 52.63 -56.74 19.39
CA HIS A 472 52.98 -58.16 19.16
C HIS A 472 54.45 -58.33 18.98
N GLU A 473 55.18 -57.47 18.22
CA GLU A 473 56.68 -57.57 18.12
C GLU A 473 57.37 -57.30 19.46
N LEU A 474 56.79 -56.36 20.28
CA LEU A 474 57.32 -56.09 21.62
C LEU A 474 57.16 -57.30 22.55
N GLU A 475 56.00 -57.98 22.50
CA GLU A 475 55.79 -59.22 23.26
C GLU A 475 56.76 -60.34 22.83
N LEU A 476 56.91 -60.56 21.51
CA LEU A 476 57.88 -61.53 20.98
C LEU A 476 59.32 -61.18 21.36
N ALA A 477 59.69 -59.88 21.31
CA ALA A 477 61.03 -59.44 21.72
C ALA A 477 61.25 -59.62 23.21
N LYS A 478 60.23 -59.45 24.04
CA LYS A 478 60.28 -59.67 25.48
C LYS A 478 60.48 -61.20 25.79
N LEU A 479 59.61 -62.04 25.15
CA LEU A 479 59.75 -63.50 25.27
C LEU A 479 61.14 -63.98 24.82
N LYS A 480 61.72 -63.45 23.74
CA LYS A 480 63.06 -63.78 23.27
C LYS A 480 64.12 -63.29 24.22
N SER A 481 63.96 -62.11 24.84
CA SER A 481 64.90 -61.62 25.87
C SER A 481 64.84 -62.46 27.13
N ASP A 482 63.63 -62.80 27.60
CA ASP A 482 63.44 -63.63 28.78
C ASP A 482 63.96 -65.05 28.55
N PHE A 483 63.78 -65.66 27.37
CA PHE A 483 64.32 -66.91 26.97
C PHE A 483 65.87 -66.89 26.99
N VAL A 484 66.50 -65.89 26.36
CA VAL A 484 67.98 -65.75 26.37
C VAL A 484 68.52 -65.54 27.79
N SER A 485 67.79 -64.78 28.63
CA SER A 485 68.17 -64.58 30.03
C SER A 485 68.08 -65.87 30.83
N THR A 486 66.98 -66.63 30.66
CA THR A 486 66.81 -67.93 31.36
C THR A 486 67.84 -68.99 30.93
N VAL A 487 68.07 -69.10 29.61
CA VAL A 487 69.08 -70.01 29.05
C VAL A 487 70.48 -69.59 29.53
N SER A 488 70.81 -68.31 29.55
CA SER A 488 72.10 -67.80 30.05
C SER A 488 72.27 -68.05 31.54
N HIS A 489 71.17 -68.02 32.31
CA HIS A 489 71.22 -68.33 33.74
C HIS A 489 71.43 -69.85 34.01
N GLU A 490 70.75 -70.71 33.24
CA GLU A 490 70.91 -72.16 33.35
C GLU A 490 72.28 -72.66 32.89
N PHE A 491 72.91 -72.03 31.88
CA PHE A 491 74.25 -72.36 31.45
C PHE A 491 75.34 -71.83 32.40
N LYS A 492 75.05 -70.81 33.24
CA LYS A 492 76.01 -70.33 34.25
C LYS A 492 76.08 -71.21 35.51
N SER A 493 74.97 -71.92 35.79
CA SER A 493 74.86 -72.75 36.98
C SER A 493 75.84 -73.99 37.01
N PRO A 494 76.07 -74.68 35.87
CA PRO A 494 77.03 -75.85 35.91
C PRO A 494 78.52 -75.49 35.86
N LEU A 495 78.88 -74.21 35.52
CA LEU A 495 80.30 -73.80 35.39
C LEU A 495 80.95 -73.28 36.68
N THR A 496 80.15 -73.15 37.78
CA THR A 496 80.70 -72.75 39.10
C THR A 496 80.85 -73.86 40.07
N SER A 497 80.68 -75.12 39.58
CA SER A 497 80.87 -76.33 40.41
C SER A 497 81.92 -77.32 39.81
N ILE A 498 82.98 -76.84 39.12
CA ILE A 498 84.19 -77.52 38.80
C ILE A 498 85.37 -76.72 39.33
#